data_facfc3979a289fbc476ba7499fed4673
#
_entry.id   facfc3979a289fbc476ba7499fed4673
#
_cell.length_a   1.000
_cell.length_b   1.000
_cell.length_c   1.000
_cell.angle_alpha   90.00
_cell.angle_beta   90.00
_cell.angle_gamma   90.00
#
_symmetry.space_group_name_H-M   'P 1'
#
loop_
_entity.id
_entity.type
_entity.pdbx_description
1 polymer ?
#
loop_
_entity_poly.entity_id
_entity_poly.type
_entity_poly.pdbx_seq_one_letter_code
_entity_poly.pdbx_strand_id
1 'polypeptide(L)'
;GDLPLLTLSGRISHNYFRPFGIQGCPSACDCPIQWLNAIYCDNRDLGHVPFTLPRRTRYLYVQGNRIQHLPAAIFSNTTELKWLVLDRNEIGNEAIGNGVFSSLSQLENLYMNHNNLTEVPTLLPGSLKDLRLAHNRITNLSSEPFRDLVNLTILLLQGNQLSAIDGNQMKGLKSIVHLDLSNNHLAEFPENLPVTIQQLYCSRNALGSLPPGCFAQFERLLYLRLGHNSLDSDRLARDVFNVSSLIELDLGYNNFTSVPLVHQNLRYLYIEANRIDEFNVTSFCRRVSPVDYSQMRILRLDGNKLTYNQLPSDWIWCLRIIAQIYI
;
A
#
# COMPACT_ATOMS: atom_id res chain seq x y z
N GLY A 1 -0.75 -19.75 -8.31
CA GLY A 1 -0.91 -19.65 -7.02
C GLY A 1 -2.18 -20.14 -6.36
N ASP A 2 -2.08 -21.27 -5.74
CA ASP A 2 -3.19 -22.01 -5.15
C ASP A 2 -3.49 -21.53 -3.74
N LEU A 3 -3.95 -20.28 -3.63
CA LEU A 3 -4.33 -19.73 -2.35
C LEU A 3 -5.72 -20.20 -1.96
N PRO A 4 -5.87 -20.85 -0.81
CA PRO A 4 -7.18 -21.07 -0.26
C PRO A 4 -7.85 -19.72 -0.03
N LEU A 5 -9.08 -19.58 -0.46
CA LEU A 5 -9.81 -18.33 -0.36
C LEU A 5 -10.07 -17.99 1.10
N LEU A 6 -9.53 -16.87 1.57
CA LEU A 6 -9.81 -16.36 2.92
C LEU A 6 -11.31 -16.22 3.16
N THR A 7 -12.07 -15.96 2.10
CA THR A 7 -13.52 -15.81 2.16
C THR A 7 -14.26 -17.09 2.53
N LEU A 8 -13.64 -18.25 2.45
CA LEU A 8 -14.24 -19.49 2.89
C LEU A 8 -14.16 -19.67 4.40
N SER A 9 -13.22 -18.98 5.03
CA SER A 9 -13.08 -19.03 6.48
C SER A 9 -14.36 -18.52 7.17
N GLY A 10 -14.88 -19.26 8.10
CA GLY A 10 -16.11 -18.94 8.83
C GLY A 10 -17.41 -19.21 8.09
N ARG A 11 -17.36 -19.54 6.81
CA ARG A 11 -18.56 -19.85 6.01
C ARG A 11 -18.85 -21.36 5.92
N ILE A 12 -17.83 -22.16 6.14
CA ILE A 12 -17.93 -23.61 6.07
C ILE A 12 -18.08 -24.13 7.52
N SER A 13 -19.02 -25.07 7.71
CA SER A 13 -19.28 -25.57 9.06
C SER A 13 -18.05 -26.28 9.61
N HIS A 14 -17.86 -26.17 10.91
CA HIS A 14 -16.80 -26.87 11.64
C HIS A 14 -16.76 -28.35 11.36
N ASN A 15 -17.95 -28.99 11.25
CA ASN A 15 -18.08 -30.40 10.98
C ASN A 15 -17.57 -30.81 9.58
N TYR A 16 -17.52 -29.88 8.64
CA TYR A 16 -17.01 -30.15 7.31
C TYR A 16 -15.51 -30.46 7.32
N PHE A 17 -14.76 -29.79 8.18
CA PHE A 17 -13.31 -29.93 8.23
C PHE A 17 -12.83 -31.04 9.15
N ARG A 18 -13.63 -31.44 10.16
CA ARG A 18 -13.19 -32.34 11.23
C ARG A 18 -13.60 -33.80 11.15
N PRO A 19 -14.63 -34.22 10.41
CA PRO A 19 -15.12 -35.59 10.49
C PRO A 19 -14.09 -36.65 10.13
N PHE A 20 -13.06 -36.28 9.42
CA PHE A 20 -12.06 -37.22 8.89
C PHE A 20 -10.74 -37.24 9.67
N GLY A 21 -10.69 -36.57 10.81
CA GLY A 21 -9.56 -36.65 11.73
C GLY A 21 -8.22 -36.34 11.07
N ILE A 22 -8.10 -35.20 10.37
CA ILE A 22 -6.84 -34.81 9.75
C ILE A 22 -5.74 -34.75 10.80
N GLN A 23 -4.70 -35.57 10.60
CA GLN A 23 -3.62 -35.71 11.55
C GLN A 23 -2.85 -34.40 11.73
N GLY A 24 -2.66 -34.01 12.99
CA GLY A 24 -1.87 -32.82 13.31
C GLY A 24 -2.68 -31.52 13.27
N CYS A 25 -3.98 -31.55 12.92
CA CYS A 25 -4.80 -30.35 12.99
C CYS A 25 -4.99 -29.91 14.43
N PRO A 26 -4.61 -28.66 14.81
CA PRO A 26 -4.85 -28.17 16.17
C PRO A 26 -6.33 -28.20 16.52
N SER A 27 -6.66 -28.54 17.79
CA SER A 27 -8.05 -28.67 18.22
C SER A 27 -8.87 -27.40 18.08
N ALA A 28 -8.21 -26.24 18.15
CA ALA A 28 -8.87 -24.94 18.05
C ALA A 28 -9.05 -24.48 16.58
N CYS A 29 -8.55 -25.24 15.60
CA CYS A 29 -8.52 -24.81 14.21
C CYS A 29 -9.27 -25.78 13.30
N ASP A 30 -9.50 -25.35 12.07
CA ASP A 30 -10.08 -26.16 11.01
C ASP A 30 -9.04 -26.41 9.91
N CYS A 31 -8.97 -27.66 9.45
CA CYS A 31 -8.04 -28.07 8.41
C CYS A 31 -8.84 -28.71 7.27
N PRO A 32 -8.98 -28.00 6.12
CA PRO A 32 -9.75 -28.53 5.01
C PRO A 32 -9.09 -29.76 4.39
N ILE A 33 -9.85 -30.80 4.12
CA ILE A 33 -9.33 -32.00 3.47
C ILE A 33 -8.86 -31.75 2.03
N GLN A 34 -9.43 -30.74 1.35
CA GLN A 34 -9.02 -30.35 0.01
C GLN A 34 -7.69 -29.59 -0.01
N TRP A 35 -7.29 -28.99 1.11
CA TRP A 35 -6.09 -28.15 1.20
C TRP A 35 -5.31 -28.50 2.46
N LEU A 36 -4.65 -29.64 2.44
CA LEU A 36 -3.93 -30.16 3.62
C LEU A 36 -2.83 -29.24 4.14
N ASN A 37 -2.38 -28.29 3.33
CA ASN A 37 -1.34 -27.33 3.68
C ASN A 37 -1.89 -26.06 4.33
N ALA A 38 -3.23 -25.90 4.42
CA ALA A 38 -3.88 -24.71 4.96
C ALA A 38 -4.49 -25.02 6.34
N ILE A 39 -4.30 -24.10 7.28
CA ILE A 39 -4.87 -24.19 8.62
C ILE A 39 -5.60 -22.89 8.94
N TYR A 40 -6.86 -22.98 9.30
CA TYR A 40 -7.74 -21.86 9.61
C TYR A 40 -7.97 -21.80 11.13
N CYS A 41 -7.38 -20.81 11.77
CA CYS A 41 -7.52 -20.56 13.20
C CYS A 41 -8.08 -19.14 13.47
N ASP A 42 -8.71 -18.55 12.48
CA ASP A 42 -9.18 -17.17 12.52
C ASP A 42 -10.44 -16.98 13.35
N ASN A 43 -10.56 -15.83 14.00
CA ASN A 43 -11.76 -15.39 14.72
C ASN A 43 -12.23 -16.40 15.79
N ARG A 44 -11.31 -16.90 16.62
CA ARG A 44 -11.60 -17.94 17.60
C ARG A 44 -11.23 -17.56 19.03
N ASP A 45 -11.01 -16.27 19.25
CA ASP A 45 -10.68 -15.75 20.58
C ASP A 45 -9.40 -16.39 21.17
N LEU A 46 -8.45 -16.73 20.30
CA LEU A 46 -7.20 -17.35 20.71
C LEU A 46 -6.26 -16.34 21.36
N GLY A 47 -5.65 -16.72 22.48
CA GLY A 47 -4.62 -15.90 23.14
C GLY A 47 -3.21 -16.16 22.64
N HIS A 48 -3.01 -17.20 21.83
CA HIS A 48 -1.71 -17.55 21.27
C HIS A 48 -1.87 -18.37 19.99
N VAL A 49 -0.83 -18.39 19.16
CA VAL A 49 -0.75 -19.29 18.02
C VAL A 49 -0.66 -20.73 18.53
N PRO A 50 -1.39 -21.69 17.94
CA PRO A 50 -1.30 -23.10 18.37
C PRO A 50 0.15 -23.62 18.34
N PHE A 51 0.58 -24.30 19.39
CA PHE A 51 1.96 -24.78 19.52
C PHE A 51 2.28 -26.00 18.65
N THR A 52 1.25 -26.75 18.24
CA THR A 52 1.43 -28.02 17.55
C THR A 52 0.97 -27.96 16.10
N LEU A 53 1.56 -27.01 15.34
CA LEU A 53 1.27 -26.90 13.93
C LEU A 53 1.97 -28.02 13.13
N PRO A 54 1.25 -28.65 12.18
CA PRO A 54 1.87 -29.68 11.32
C PRO A 54 3.01 -29.10 10.48
N ARG A 55 4.06 -29.89 10.29
CA ARG A 55 5.22 -29.50 9.47
C ARG A 55 4.84 -29.13 8.03
N ARG A 56 3.78 -29.73 7.48
CA ARG A 56 3.29 -29.48 6.13
C ARG A 56 2.59 -28.13 5.96
N THR A 57 2.41 -27.35 7.05
CA THR A 57 1.66 -26.09 7.00
C THR A 57 2.35 -25.08 6.10
N ARG A 58 1.66 -24.62 5.06
CA ARG A 58 2.10 -23.58 4.15
C ARG A 58 1.28 -22.30 4.26
N TYR A 59 0.02 -22.41 4.66
CA TYR A 59 -0.92 -21.30 4.78
C TYR A 59 -1.52 -21.34 6.17
N LEU A 60 -1.24 -20.31 6.96
CA LEU A 60 -1.74 -20.22 8.34
C LEU A 60 -2.53 -18.92 8.51
N TYR A 61 -3.80 -19.06 8.90
CA TYR A 61 -4.71 -17.96 9.11
C TYR A 61 -5.07 -17.88 10.59
N VAL A 62 -4.50 -16.91 11.30
CA VAL A 62 -4.75 -16.69 12.74
C VAL A 62 -5.23 -15.26 13.01
N GLN A 63 -5.78 -14.60 12.01
CA GLN A 63 -6.31 -13.25 12.16
C GLN A 63 -7.55 -13.20 13.04
N GLY A 64 -7.81 -12.03 13.62
CA GLY A 64 -9.01 -11.80 14.41
C GLY A 64 -9.03 -12.52 15.76
N ASN A 65 -7.87 -12.67 16.38
CA ASN A 65 -7.74 -13.27 17.71
C ASN A 65 -7.20 -12.24 18.72
N ARG A 66 -6.70 -12.69 19.86
CA ARG A 66 -6.12 -11.84 20.90
C ARG A 66 -4.65 -12.17 21.15
N ILE A 67 -3.94 -12.54 20.10
CA ILE A 67 -2.55 -12.95 20.20
C ILE A 67 -1.69 -11.72 20.53
N GLN A 68 -0.92 -11.79 21.61
CA GLN A 68 0.00 -10.74 22.05
C GLN A 68 1.46 -11.14 21.85
N HIS A 69 1.77 -12.43 21.95
CA HIS A 69 3.12 -12.94 21.95
C HIS A 69 3.37 -13.90 20.80
N LEU A 70 4.55 -13.80 20.20
CA LEU A 70 5.06 -14.78 19.25
C LEU A 70 6.36 -15.36 19.84
N PRO A 71 6.31 -16.51 20.54
CA PRO A 71 7.51 -17.15 21.05
C PRO A 71 8.50 -17.46 19.93
N ALA A 72 9.80 -17.34 20.22
CA ALA A 72 10.84 -17.49 19.20
C ALA A 72 10.76 -18.81 18.42
N ALA A 73 10.33 -19.89 19.05
CA ALA A 73 10.27 -21.22 18.45
C ALA A 73 8.89 -21.58 17.89
N ILE A 74 7.92 -20.67 17.89
CA ILE A 74 6.55 -21.02 17.50
C ILE A 74 6.43 -21.57 16.08
N PHE A 75 7.28 -21.10 15.16
CA PHE A 75 7.29 -21.55 13.76
C PHE A 75 8.50 -22.43 13.42
N SER A 76 9.24 -22.92 14.42
CA SER A 76 10.46 -23.69 14.18
C SER A 76 10.22 -25.00 13.41
N ASN A 77 9.03 -25.58 13.54
CA ASN A 77 8.67 -26.81 12.84
C ASN A 77 7.96 -26.56 11.49
N THR A 78 7.46 -25.34 11.26
CA THR A 78 6.70 -25.00 10.04
C THR A 78 7.56 -24.27 9.03
N THR A 79 8.71 -24.86 8.69
CA THR A 79 9.70 -24.25 7.79
C THR A 79 9.23 -24.08 6.35
N GLU A 80 8.12 -24.75 5.97
CA GLU A 80 7.51 -24.63 4.64
C GLU A 80 6.46 -23.52 4.56
N LEU A 81 6.28 -22.75 5.64
CA LEU A 81 5.27 -21.72 5.71
C LEU A 81 5.50 -20.66 4.62
N LYS A 82 4.47 -20.41 3.84
CA LYS A 82 4.47 -19.52 2.67
C LYS A 82 3.64 -18.28 2.88
N TRP A 83 2.55 -18.43 3.63
CA TRP A 83 1.56 -17.38 3.86
C TRP A 83 1.14 -17.38 5.32
N LEU A 84 1.37 -16.26 5.99
CA LEU A 84 1.05 -16.09 7.41
C LEU A 84 0.22 -14.84 7.60
N VAL A 85 -1.01 -15.00 8.08
CA VAL A 85 -1.93 -13.89 8.34
C VAL A 85 -2.14 -13.76 9.84
N LEU A 86 -1.62 -12.66 10.40
CA LEU A 86 -1.70 -12.31 11.81
C LEU A 86 -2.49 -11.00 12.02
N ASP A 87 -3.28 -10.58 11.04
CA ASP A 87 -4.06 -9.35 11.10
C ASP A 87 -5.01 -9.35 12.31
N ARG A 88 -5.28 -8.16 12.86
CA ARG A 88 -6.26 -7.98 13.92
C ARG A 88 -6.00 -8.86 15.13
N ASN A 89 -4.80 -8.77 15.62
CA ASN A 89 -4.36 -9.30 16.90
C ASN A 89 -3.85 -8.14 17.78
N GLU A 90 -3.10 -8.46 18.80
CA GLU A 90 -2.60 -7.46 19.76
C GLU A 90 -1.07 -7.54 19.90
N ILE A 91 -0.38 -7.90 18.80
CA ILE A 91 1.06 -8.19 18.83
C ILE A 91 1.85 -6.86 18.92
N GLY A 92 2.70 -6.75 19.95
CA GLY A 92 3.67 -5.66 20.09
C GLY A 92 5.08 -6.17 19.84
N ASN A 93 6.00 -5.27 19.50
CA ASN A 93 7.37 -5.67 19.13
C ASN A 93 8.13 -6.39 20.24
N GLU A 94 7.97 -5.95 21.49
CA GLU A 94 8.67 -6.54 22.63
C GLU A 94 8.23 -7.99 22.92
N ALA A 95 7.07 -8.38 22.42
CA ALA A 95 6.52 -9.72 22.60
C ALA A 95 6.80 -10.65 21.40
N ILE A 96 7.53 -10.16 20.40
CA ILE A 96 7.98 -10.95 19.26
C ILE A 96 9.33 -11.59 19.62
N GLY A 97 9.38 -12.92 19.66
CA GLY A 97 10.61 -13.64 19.97
C GLY A 97 11.70 -13.37 18.93
N ASN A 98 12.94 -13.25 19.39
CA ASN A 98 14.06 -12.95 18.52
C ASN A 98 14.20 -14.00 17.42
N GLY A 99 14.20 -13.54 16.17
CA GLY A 99 14.37 -14.41 15.00
C GLY A 99 13.18 -15.33 14.71
N VAL A 100 11.97 -15.02 15.23
CA VAL A 100 10.79 -15.87 15.04
C VAL A 100 10.48 -16.17 13.58
N PHE A 101 10.74 -15.21 12.68
CA PHE A 101 10.50 -15.36 11.25
C PHE A 101 11.73 -15.81 10.46
N SER A 102 12.94 -15.80 11.07
CA SER A 102 14.18 -15.99 10.32
C SER A 102 14.36 -17.39 9.74
N SER A 103 13.72 -18.41 10.35
CA SER A 103 13.75 -19.78 9.84
C SER A 103 12.78 -20.05 8.69
N LEU A 104 11.88 -19.09 8.40
CA LEU A 104 10.84 -19.25 7.39
C LEU A 104 11.35 -18.85 6.01
N SER A 105 12.27 -19.66 5.46
CA SER A 105 12.95 -19.36 4.19
C SER A 105 12.06 -19.37 2.97
N GLN A 106 10.81 -19.86 3.09
CA GLN A 106 9.83 -19.89 2.01
C GLN A 106 8.69 -18.90 2.20
N LEU A 107 8.73 -18.10 3.27
CA LEU A 107 7.64 -17.15 3.57
C LEU A 107 7.62 -16.04 2.52
N GLU A 108 6.52 -15.92 1.81
CA GLU A 108 6.31 -14.91 0.77
C GLU A 108 5.36 -13.81 1.21
N ASN A 109 4.38 -14.12 2.07
CA ASN A 109 3.34 -13.19 2.49
C ASN A 109 3.24 -13.16 4.01
N LEU A 110 3.47 -12.00 4.60
CA LEU A 110 3.33 -11.76 6.03
C LEU A 110 2.41 -10.56 6.25
N TYR A 111 1.23 -10.83 6.82
CA TYR A 111 0.22 -9.82 7.11
C TYR A 111 0.10 -9.63 8.61
N MET A 112 0.43 -8.43 9.07
CA MET A 112 0.33 -8.03 10.48
C MET A 112 -0.41 -6.70 10.63
N ASN A 113 -1.41 -6.45 9.79
CA ASN A 113 -2.23 -5.24 9.89
C ASN A 113 -3.03 -5.25 11.20
N HIS A 114 -3.35 -4.06 11.73
CA HIS A 114 -4.17 -3.91 12.93
C HIS A 114 -3.62 -4.69 14.13
N ASN A 115 -2.38 -4.43 14.46
CA ASN A 115 -1.73 -4.92 15.67
C ASN A 115 -1.23 -3.72 16.51
N ASN A 116 -0.29 -3.96 17.40
CA ASN A 116 0.29 -2.93 18.28
C ASN A 116 1.78 -2.70 17.99
N LEU A 117 2.20 -2.90 16.75
CA LEU A 117 3.61 -2.70 16.38
C LEU A 117 3.99 -1.22 16.45
N THR A 118 5.16 -0.93 17.01
CA THR A 118 5.75 0.41 17.04
C THR A 118 6.93 0.56 16.10
N GLU A 119 7.41 -0.55 15.55
CA GLU A 119 8.47 -0.58 14.54
C GLU A 119 8.29 -1.79 13.62
N VAL A 120 9.00 -1.82 12.52
CA VAL A 120 9.02 -2.98 11.61
C VAL A 120 9.69 -4.14 12.35
N PRO A 121 9.11 -5.35 12.33
CA PRO A 121 9.76 -6.51 12.93
C PRO A 121 11.15 -6.77 12.35
N THR A 122 12.09 -7.18 13.21
CA THR A 122 13.46 -7.44 12.78
C THR A 122 13.63 -8.84 12.22
N LEU A 123 14.74 -9.07 11.51
CA LEU A 123 15.13 -10.38 10.99
C LEU A 123 14.06 -11.05 10.12
N LEU A 124 13.41 -10.25 9.28
CA LEU A 124 12.45 -10.75 8.32
C LEU A 124 13.16 -11.55 7.20
N PRO A 125 12.55 -12.64 6.71
CA PRO A 125 13.19 -13.46 5.68
C PRO A 125 13.23 -12.77 4.32
N GLY A 126 14.33 -12.95 3.60
CA GLY A 126 14.53 -12.37 2.26
C GLY A 126 13.60 -12.92 1.18
N SER A 127 12.88 -14.00 1.48
CA SER A 127 11.87 -14.58 0.58
C SER A 127 10.59 -13.74 0.46
N LEU A 128 10.36 -12.78 1.36
CA LEU A 128 9.13 -11.99 1.39
C LEU A 128 8.90 -11.24 0.08
N LYS A 129 7.66 -11.31 -0.39
CA LYS A 129 7.13 -10.59 -1.56
C LYS A 129 6.06 -9.58 -1.21
N ASP A 130 5.31 -9.83 -0.12
CA ASP A 130 4.20 -9.00 0.32
C ASP A 130 4.24 -8.87 1.84
N LEU A 131 4.52 -7.66 2.32
CA LEU A 131 4.58 -7.34 3.75
C LEU A 131 3.57 -6.26 4.07
N ARG A 132 2.61 -6.57 4.94
CA ARG A 132 1.54 -5.65 5.31
C ARG A 132 1.59 -5.36 6.81
N LEU A 133 1.84 -4.10 7.13
CA LEU A 133 2.00 -3.58 8.48
C LEU A 133 1.08 -2.38 8.73
N ALA A 134 -0.04 -2.31 8.01
CA ALA A 134 -0.95 -1.19 8.08
C ALA A 134 -1.70 -1.15 9.41
N HIS A 135 -2.09 0.06 9.81
CA HIS A 135 -2.91 0.29 11.02
C HIS A 135 -2.27 -0.28 12.29
N ASN A 136 -1.01 0.02 12.45
CA ASN A 136 -0.25 -0.19 13.67
C ASN A 136 0.08 1.17 14.31
N ARG A 137 1.14 1.23 15.11
CA ARG A 137 1.60 2.46 15.79
C ARG A 137 3.06 2.76 15.46
N ILE A 138 3.48 2.43 14.23
CA ILE A 138 4.87 2.63 13.83
C ILE A 138 5.16 4.11 13.73
N THR A 139 6.11 4.61 14.56
CA THR A 139 6.44 6.03 14.63
C THR A 139 7.64 6.39 13.79
N ASN A 140 8.60 5.48 13.66
CA ASN A 140 9.75 5.66 12.79
C ASN A 140 10.25 4.31 12.29
N LEU A 141 11.00 4.35 11.22
CA LEU A 141 11.71 3.20 10.70
C LEU A 141 13.12 3.18 11.30
N SER A 142 13.65 2.00 11.57
CA SER A 142 15.04 1.84 11.99
C SER A 142 15.99 2.18 10.83
N SER A 143 17.31 2.10 11.04
CA SER A 143 18.28 2.55 10.05
C SER A 143 18.22 1.78 8.73
N GLU A 144 17.95 0.47 8.75
CA GLU A 144 17.83 -0.35 7.53
C GLU A 144 16.80 -1.47 7.76
N PRO A 145 15.51 -1.13 7.92
CA PRO A 145 14.50 -2.12 8.32
C PRO A 145 14.21 -3.15 7.22
N PHE A 146 14.52 -2.82 5.98
CA PHE A 146 14.20 -3.67 4.81
C PHE A 146 15.45 -4.19 4.11
N ARG A 147 16.57 -4.25 4.79
CA ARG A 147 17.90 -4.49 4.21
C ARG A 147 17.97 -5.69 3.28
N ASP A 148 17.39 -6.82 3.68
CA ASP A 148 17.50 -8.08 2.96
C ASP A 148 16.24 -8.42 2.14
N LEU A 149 15.27 -7.49 2.07
CA LEU A 149 13.99 -7.73 1.42
C LEU A 149 14.02 -7.38 -0.07
N VAL A 150 14.99 -7.93 -0.79
CA VAL A 150 15.25 -7.61 -2.20
C VAL A 150 14.15 -8.08 -3.14
N ASN A 151 13.31 -9.03 -2.72
CA ASN A 151 12.21 -9.56 -3.52
C ASN A 151 10.84 -8.97 -3.17
N LEU A 152 10.81 -8.05 -2.21
CA LEU A 152 9.56 -7.44 -1.76
C LEU A 152 8.96 -6.58 -2.86
N THR A 153 7.71 -6.85 -3.22
CA THR A 153 6.96 -6.10 -4.25
C THR A 153 5.85 -5.24 -3.68
N ILE A 154 5.30 -5.63 -2.53
CA ILE A 154 4.22 -4.89 -1.87
C ILE A 154 4.63 -4.60 -0.43
N LEU A 155 4.58 -3.31 -0.05
CA LEU A 155 4.80 -2.86 1.32
C LEU A 155 3.69 -1.89 1.72
N LEU A 156 2.86 -2.30 2.68
CA LEU A 156 1.77 -1.48 3.18
C LEU A 156 2.09 -0.96 4.58
N LEU A 157 2.26 0.35 4.71
CA LEU A 157 2.54 1.05 5.96
C LEU A 157 1.49 2.13 6.27
N GLN A 158 0.35 2.11 5.58
CA GLN A 158 -0.68 3.12 5.81
C GLN A 158 -1.29 2.98 7.20
N GLY A 159 -1.78 4.10 7.72
CA GLY A 159 -2.45 4.12 9.03
C GLY A 159 -1.51 3.95 10.20
N ASN A 160 -0.27 4.37 10.08
CA ASN A 160 0.70 4.39 11.17
C ASN A 160 0.94 5.83 11.66
N GLN A 161 2.06 6.09 12.29
CA GLN A 161 2.41 7.39 12.86
C GLN A 161 3.79 7.87 12.38
N LEU A 162 4.16 7.50 11.14
CA LEU A 162 5.43 7.89 10.56
C LEU A 162 5.48 9.40 10.34
N SER A 163 6.46 10.08 10.89
CA SER A 163 6.65 11.53 10.72
C SER A 163 7.75 11.86 9.73
N ALA A 164 8.68 10.95 9.48
CA ALA A 164 9.77 11.14 8.53
C ALA A 164 10.26 9.79 8.02
N ILE A 165 10.74 9.77 6.79
CA ILE A 165 11.44 8.63 6.19
C ILE A 165 12.69 9.21 5.54
N ASP A 166 13.88 8.82 6.00
CA ASP A 166 15.13 9.30 5.43
C ASP A 166 15.58 8.42 4.25
N GLY A 167 16.59 8.93 3.53
CA GLY A 167 17.01 8.35 2.25
C GLY A 167 17.58 6.95 2.30
N ASN A 168 17.95 6.43 3.48
CA ASN A 168 18.58 5.11 3.61
C ASN A 168 17.59 4.03 4.08
N GLN A 169 16.45 4.44 4.61
CA GLN A 169 15.51 3.49 5.24
C GLN A 169 14.83 2.57 4.24
N MET A 170 14.68 3.00 2.98
CA MET A 170 14.08 2.19 1.92
C MET A 170 15.12 1.53 1.01
N LYS A 171 16.40 1.64 1.36
CA LYS A 171 17.52 1.25 0.48
C LYS A 171 17.55 -0.23 0.12
N GLY A 172 17.05 -1.10 0.96
CA GLY A 172 17.04 -2.54 0.70
C GLY A 172 16.01 -3.00 -0.31
N LEU A 173 15.03 -2.15 -0.64
CA LEU A 173 13.92 -2.50 -1.51
C LEU A 173 14.33 -2.37 -2.98
N LYS A 174 14.60 -3.50 -3.64
CA LYS A 174 15.06 -3.54 -5.03
C LYS A 174 13.95 -3.86 -6.04
N SER A 175 12.82 -4.38 -5.58
CA SER A 175 11.75 -4.88 -6.44
C SER A 175 10.38 -4.29 -6.11
N ILE A 176 10.31 -3.27 -5.28
CA ILE A 176 9.05 -2.73 -4.80
C ILE A 176 8.23 -2.16 -5.97
N VAL A 177 6.95 -2.54 -6.02
CA VAL A 177 5.98 -2.10 -7.02
C VAL A 177 4.91 -1.23 -6.37
N HIS A 178 4.40 -1.65 -5.22
CA HIS A 178 3.35 -0.94 -4.51
C HIS A 178 3.82 -0.55 -3.12
N LEU A 179 3.89 0.75 -2.88
CA LEU A 179 4.22 1.35 -1.57
C LEU A 179 3.07 2.24 -1.13
N ASP A 180 2.48 1.92 0.02
CA ASP A 180 1.42 2.74 0.62
C ASP A 180 1.91 3.34 1.94
N LEU A 181 2.03 4.67 1.95
CA LEU A 181 2.42 5.48 3.10
C LEU A 181 1.29 6.41 3.53
N SER A 182 0.07 6.17 3.05
CA SER A 182 -1.07 7.02 3.33
C SER A 182 -1.43 7.02 4.82
N ASN A 183 -2.09 8.09 5.26
CA ASN A 183 -2.57 8.20 6.63
C ASN A 183 -1.45 8.00 7.66
N ASN A 184 -0.40 8.76 7.48
CA ASN A 184 0.72 8.90 8.41
C ASN A 184 0.85 10.40 8.79
N HIS A 185 2.01 10.82 9.25
CA HIS A 185 2.28 12.20 9.66
C HIS A 185 3.45 12.81 8.89
N LEU A 186 3.66 12.40 7.64
CA LEU A 186 4.78 12.89 6.84
C LEU A 186 4.58 14.37 6.51
N ALA A 187 5.55 15.20 6.92
CA ALA A 187 5.58 16.63 6.61
C ALA A 187 6.42 16.91 5.35
N GLU A 188 7.34 16.02 5.02
CA GLU A 188 8.20 16.11 3.85
C GLU A 188 8.10 14.83 3.02
N PHE A 189 8.18 15.00 1.70
CA PHE A 189 8.18 13.85 0.80
C PHE A 189 9.47 13.04 1.00
N PRO A 190 9.38 11.70 1.14
CA PRO A 190 10.55 10.88 1.39
C PRO A 190 11.57 10.96 0.26
N GLU A 191 12.86 11.08 0.63
CA GLU A 191 13.95 11.06 -0.33
C GLU A 191 14.35 9.64 -0.69
N ASN A 192 14.87 9.47 -1.89
CA ASN A 192 15.47 8.22 -2.38
C ASN A 192 14.53 7.00 -2.29
N LEU A 193 13.25 7.20 -2.60
CA LEU A 193 12.34 6.09 -2.76
C LEU A 193 12.77 5.21 -3.94
N PRO A 194 12.49 3.88 -3.88
CA PRO A 194 12.86 2.98 -4.97
C PRO A 194 12.23 3.37 -6.30
N VAL A 195 13.03 3.36 -7.36
CA VAL A 195 12.59 3.80 -8.71
C VAL A 195 11.71 2.79 -9.42
N THR A 196 11.59 1.58 -8.89
CA THR A 196 10.75 0.50 -9.45
C THR A 196 9.26 0.69 -9.16
N ILE A 197 8.91 1.66 -8.28
CA ILE A 197 7.54 1.87 -7.82
C ILE A 197 6.61 2.19 -8.98
N GLN A 198 5.49 1.48 -9.05
CA GLN A 198 4.40 1.72 -9.99
C GLN A 198 3.19 2.36 -9.32
N GLN A 199 2.95 2.04 -8.05
CA GLN A 199 1.85 2.58 -7.25
C GLN A 199 2.43 3.19 -5.98
N LEU A 200 2.34 4.52 -5.87
CA LEU A 200 2.82 5.27 -4.71
C LEU A 200 1.66 6.04 -4.11
N TYR A 201 1.25 5.64 -2.90
CA TYR A 201 0.15 6.26 -2.17
C TYR A 201 0.68 6.97 -0.93
N CYS A 202 0.50 8.29 -0.91
CA CYS A 202 0.91 9.15 0.19
C CYS A 202 -0.23 10.11 0.62
N SER A 203 -1.47 9.69 0.41
CA SER A 203 -2.63 10.48 0.81
C SER A 203 -2.72 10.64 2.32
N ARG A 204 -3.41 11.67 2.81
CA ARG A 204 -3.65 11.89 4.24
C ARG A 204 -2.36 11.94 5.05
N ASN A 205 -1.47 12.79 4.64
CA ASN A 205 -0.26 13.18 5.36
C ASN A 205 -0.28 14.70 5.58
N ALA A 206 0.86 15.29 5.89
CA ALA A 206 0.98 16.73 6.08
C ALA A 206 1.92 17.39 5.07
N LEU A 207 1.97 16.84 3.84
CA LEU A 207 2.86 17.33 2.79
C LEU A 207 2.41 18.71 2.31
N GLY A 208 3.27 19.71 2.42
CA GLY A 208 3.02 21.08 1.96
C GLY A 208 3.73 21.42 0.65
N SER A 209 4.78 20.70 0.33
CA SER A 209 5.56 20.89 -0.88
C SER A 209 6.19 19.58 -1.32
N LEU A 210 6.73 19.57 -2.53
CA LEU A 210 7.47 18.45 -3.11
C LEU A 210 8.78 18.98 -3.67
N PRO A 211 9.91 18.27 -3.51
CA PRO A 211 11.15 18.67 -4.11
C PRO A 211 11.03 18.78 -5.65
N PRO A 212 11.64 19.76 -6.30
CA PRO A 212 11.62 19.85 -7.76
C PRO A 212 12.16 18.55 -8.37
N GLY A 213 11.45 18.03 -9.37
CA GLY A 213 11.85 16.82 -10.08
C GLY A 213 11.82 15.54 -9.25
N CYS A 214 11.11 15.51 -8.12
CA CYS A 214 11.11 14.36 -7.22
C CYS A 214 10.55 13.08 -7.85
N PHE A 215 9.78 13.16 -8.92
CA PHE A 215 9.23 12.01 -9.64
C PHE A 215 9.97 11.70 -10.95
N ALA A 216 11.02 12.46 -11.29
CA ALA A 216 11.70 12.33 -12.59
C ALA A 216 12.36 10.96 -12.79
N GLN A 217 12.76 10.29 -11.70
CA GLN A 217 13.42 8.98 -11.75
C GLN A 217 12.44 7.81 -11.80
N PHE A 218 11.15 8.05 -11.60
CA PHE A 218 10.14 6.99 -11.54
C PHE A 218 9.57 6.71 -12.92
N GLU A 219 10.34 6.01 -13.76
CA GLU A 219 9.95 5.72 -15.15
C GLU A 219 8.78 4.74 -15.26
N ARG A 220 8.45 4.05 -14.16
CA ARG A 220 7.38 3.05 -14.11
C ARG A 220 6.19 3.49 -13.28
N LEU A 221 6.18 4.72 -12.79
CA LEU A 221 5.10 5.22 -11.92
C LEU A 221 3.81 5.38 -12.73
N LEU A 222 2.78 4.63 -12.33
CA LEU A 222 1.48 4.60 -13.00
C LEU A 222 0.39 5.30 -12.18
N TYR A 223 0.42 5.12 -10.85
CA TYR A 223 -0.60 5.61 -9.94
C TYR A 223 0.07 6.38 -8.80
N LEU A 224 -0.23 7.67 -8.71
CA LEU A 224 0.28 8.56 -7.67
C LEU A 224 -0.90 9.18 -6.93
N ARG A 225 -0.98 8.95 -5.61
CA ARG A 225 -2.03 9.51 -4.75
C ARG A 225 -1.42 10.39 -3.68
N LEU A 226 -1.82 11.66 -3.70
CA LEU A 226 -1.36 12.70 -2.79
C LEU A 226 -2.54 13.50 -2.22
N GLY A 227 -3.74 12.95 -2.30
CA GLY A 227 -4.94 13.61 -1.78
C GLY A 227 -4.89 13.84 -0.26
N HIS A 228 -5.65 14.81 0.23
CA HIS A 228 -5.71 15.13 1.65
C HIS A 228 -4.34 15.44 2.25
N ASN A 229 -3.61 16.31 1.62
CA ASN A 229 -2.37 16.89 2.12
C ASN A 229 -2.56 18.42 2.21
N SER A 230 -1.47 19.16 2.20
CA SER A 230 -1.48 20.62 2.22
C SER A 230 -0.68 21.20 1.05
N LEU A 231 -0.70 20.50 -0.09
CA LEU A 231 0.03 20.92 -1.27
C LEU A 231 -0.54 22.23 -1.82
N ASP A 232 0.36 23.13 -2.19
CA ASP A 232 0.04 24.49 -2.61
C ASP A 232 0.74 24.78 -3.94
N SER A 233 0.01 25.33 -4.91
CA SER A 233 0.55 25.66 -6.24
C SER A 233 1.78 26.55 -6.16
N ASP A 234 1.81 27.50 -5.22
CA ASP A 234 2.90 28.47 -5.10
C ASP A 234 4.19 27.86 -4.55
N ARG A 235 4.10 26.67 -3.97
CA ARG A 235 5.22 25.97 -3.33
C ARG A 235 5.72 24.77 -4.14
N LEU A 236 5.24 24.61 -5.35
CA LEU A 236 5.56 23.48 -6.21
C LEU A 236 6.17 23.97 -7.54
N ALA A 237 7.15 23.24 -8.03
CA ALA A 237 7.59 23.42 -9.41
C ALA A 237 6.45 23.08 -10.36
N ARG A 238 6.28 23.88 -11.41
CA ARG A 238 5.15 23.75 -12.34
C ARG A 238 5.08 22.36 -12.99
N ASP A 239 6.22 21.76 -13.26
CA ASP A 239 6.36 20.50 -13.99
C ASP A 239 6.54 19.27 -13.08
N VAL A 240 6.34 19.41 -11.76
CA VAL A 240 6.60 18.32 -10.81
C VAL A 240 5.77 17.06 -11.11
N PHE A 241 4.56 17.22 -11.67
CA PHE A 241 3.68 16.10 -12.03
C PHE A 241 3.72 15.74 -13.51
N ASN A 242 4.59 16.36 -14.29
CA ASN A 242 4.72 16.07 -15.72
C ASN A 242 5.52 14.78 -15.92
N VAL A 243 4.89 13.66 -15.62
CA VAL A 243 5.50 12.33 -15.66
C VAL A 243 4.80 11.50 -16.73
N SER A 244 5.53 11.11 -17.77
CA SER A 244 4.97 10.48 -18.97
C SER A 244 4.32 9.11 -18.72
N SER A 245 4.73 8.41 -17.69
CA SER A 245 4.21 7.08 -17.34
C SER A 245 2.88 7.14 -16.58
N LEU A 246 2.53 8.27 -15.94
CA LEU A 246 1.34 8.36 -15.08
C LEU A 246 0.06 8.11 -15.85
N ILE A 247 -0.78 7.27 -15.27
CA ILE A 247 -2.14 6.99 -15.72
C ILE A 247 -3.16 7.70 -14.80
N GLU A 248 -2.93 7.65 -13.50
CA GLU A 248 -3.81 8.26 -12.49
C GLU A 248 -3.01 9.16 -11.56
N LEU A 249 -3.54 10.36 -11.32
CA LEU A 249 -3.00 11.33 -10.37
C LEU A 249 -4.13 11.84 -9.47
N ASP A 250 -4.01 11.61 -8.17
CA ASP A 250 -4.96 12.10 -7.16
C ASP A 250 -4.33 13.22 -6.35
N LEU A 251 -4.88 14.43 -6.50
CA LEU A 251 -4.48 15.65 -5.80
C LEU A 251 -5.66 16.29 -5.07
N GLY A 252 -6.75 15.56 -4.90
CA GLY A 252 -7.95 16.08 -4.24
C GLY A 252 -7.69 16.51 -2.79
N TYR A 253 -8.47 17.47 -2.31
CA TYR A 253 -8.39 17.95 -0.92
C TYR A 253 -6.99 18.46 -0.55
N ASN A 254 -6.47 19.35 -1.36
CA ASN A 254 -5.25 20.11 -1.12
C ASN A 254 -5.55 21.62 -1.18
N ASN A 255 -4.55 22.43 -1.44
CA ASN A 255 -4.66 23.89 -1.52
C ASN A 255 -4.27 24.44 -2.89
N PHE A 256 -4.47 23.66 -3.96
CA PHE A 256 -4.16 24.12 -5.31
C PHE A 256 -5.03 25.29 -5.72
N THR A 257 -4.44 26.32 -6.31
CA THR A 257 -5.13 27.46 -6.88
C THR A 257 -5.21 27.39 -8.41
N SER A 258 -4.43 26.49 -9.02
CA SER A 258 -4.45 26.20 -10.43
C SER A 258 -4.18 24.73 -10.67
N VAL A 259 -4.62 24.22 -11.82
CA VAL A 259 -4.31 22.86 -12.25
C VAL A 259 -2.83 22.80 -12.63
N PRO A 260 -2.04 21.90 -12.05
CA PRO A 260 -0.62 21.79 -12.43
C PRO A 260 -0.47 21.24 -13.83
N LEU A 261 0.72 21.45 -14.41
CA LEU A 261 1.08 20.85 -15.69
C LEU A 261 1.11 19.33 -15.53
N VAL A 262 0.34 18.63 -16.37
CA VAL A 262 0.34 17.16 -16.42
C VAL A 262 0.73 16.69 -17.81
N HIS A 263 1.23 15.47 -17.92
CA HIS A 263 1.57 14.89 -19.21
C HIS A 263 0.29 14.56 -19.99
N GLN A 264 0.33 14.70 -21.31
CA GLN A 264 -0.82 14.39 -22.16
C GLN A 264 -1.27 12.92 -22.10
N ASN A 265 -0.42 12.02 -21.60
CA ASN A 265 -0.76 10.60 -21.42
C ASN A 265 -1.63 10.34 -20.20
N LEU A 266 -1.78 11.30 -19.29
CA LEU A 266 -2.57 11.12 -18.07
C LEU A 266 -4.05 10.90 -18.40
N ARG A 267 -4.65 9.87 -17.82
CA ARG A 267 -6.04 9.47 -18.08
C ARG A 267 -7.01 9.91 -17.01
N TYR A 268 -6.56 9.92 -15.75
CA TYR A 268 -7.42 10.19 -14.59
C TYR A 268 -6.75 11.23 -13.70
N LEU A 269 -7.40 12.38 -13.56
CA LEU A 269 -6.96 13.44 -12.65
C LEU A 269 -8.07 13.76 -11.68
N TYR A 270 -7.81 13.52 -10.39
CA TYR A 270 -8.69 13.87 -9.30
C TYR A 270 -8.08 15.06 -8.56
N ILE A 271 -8.66 16.23 -8.76
CA ILE A 271 -8.20 17.48 -8.14
C ILE A 271 -9.40 18.25 -7.55
N GLU A 272 -10.39 17.50 -7.09
CA GLU A 272 -11.57 18.03 -6.41
C GLU A 272 -11.19 18.67 -5.07
N ALA A 273 -12.07 19.53 -4.55
CA ALA A 273 -11.95 20.16 -3.24
C ALA A 273 -10.60 20.86 -3.00
N ASN A 274 -10.20 21.66 -3.95
CA ASN A 274 -9.08 22.59 -3.84
C ASN A 274 -9.62 24.03 -3.90
N ARG A 275 -8.81 24.99 -4.35
CA ARG A 275 -9.19 26.40 -4.49
C ARG A 275 -8.99 26.92 -5.91
N ILE A 276 -9.13 26.03 -6.88
CA ILE A 276 -8.89 26.36 -8.29
C ILE A 276 -9.98 27.29 -8.78
N ASP A 277 -9.58 28.44 -9.31
CA ASP A 277 -10.51 29.47 -9.81
C ASP A 277 -10.30 29.78 -11.30
N GLU A 278 -9.35 29.12 -11.96
CA GLU A 278 -9.11 29.28 -13.38
C GLU A 278 -8.79 27.95 -14.05
N PHE A 279 -9.14 27.83 -15.31
CA PHE A 279 -8.83 26.66 -16.13
C PHE A 279 -7.95 27.08 -17.30
N ASN A 280 -6.81 26.43 -17.44
CA ASN A 280 -5.88 26.70 -18.53
C ASN A 280 -5.62 25.41 -19.31
N VAL A 281 -5.90 25.45 -20.60
CA VAL A 281 -5.69 24.31 -21.53
C VAL A 281 -4.23 23.88 -21.55
N THR A 282 -3.30 24.80 -21.33
CA THR A 282 -1.86 24.48 -21.34
C THR A 282 -1.44 23.55 -20.19
N SER A 283 -2.27 23.37 -19.16
CA SER A 283 -2.03 22.37 -18.14
C SER A 283 -2.09 20.96 -18.70
N PHE A 284 -2.88 20.73 -19.74
CA PHE A 284 -3.15 19.41 -20.33
C PHE A 284 -2.52 19.22 -21.70
N CYS A 285 -2.39 20.28 -22.49
CA CYS A 285 -1.92 20.23 -23.87
C CYS A 285 -0.95 21.34 -24.15
N ARG A 286 0.26 21.04 -24.61
CA ARG A 286 1.22 22.03 -25.11
C ARG A 286 0.82 22.50 -26.50
N ARG A 287 0.32 21.58 -27.33
CA ARG A 287 -0.20 21.79 -28.67
C ARG A 287 -1.54 21.09 -28.78
N VAL A 288 -2.39 21.61 -29.64
CA VAL A 288 -3.63 20.96 -30.01
C VAL A 288 -3.63 20.80 -31.53
N SER A 289 -3.64 19.57 -32.00
CA SER A 289 -3.64 19.21 -33.42
C SER A 289 -4.46 17.94 -33.62
N PRO A 290 -4.70 17.48 -34.83
CA PRO A 290 -5.37 16.21 -35.07
C PRO A 290 -4.70 15.01 -34.38
N VAL A 291 -3.40 15.07 -34.10
CA VAL A 291 -2.62 14.01 -33.49
C VAL A 291 -2.15 14.31 -32.06
N ASP A 292 -2.23 15.58 -31.63
CA ASP A 292 -1.76 16.04 -30.33
C ASP A 292 -2.95 16.47 -29.48
N TYR A 293 -3.36 15.64 -28.55
CA TYR A 293 -4.44 15.91 -27.60
C TYR A 293 -4.22 15.11 -26.34
N SER A 294 -4.90 15.52 -25.26
CA SER A 294 -4.82 14.83 -23.96
C SER A 294 -5.55 13.48 -24.01
N GLN A 295 -4.96 12.50 -23.34
CA GLN A 295 -5.58 11.18 -23.15
C GLN A 295 -6.57 11.16 -21.98
N MET A 296 -6.90 12.32 -21.41
CA MET A 296 -7.78 12.43 -20.23
C MET A 296 -9.13 11.79 -20.48
N ARG A 297 -9.53 10.91 -19.54
CA ARG A 297 -10.81 10.22 -19.55
C ARG A 297 -11.75 10.72 -18.47
N ILE A 298 -11.20 10.96 -17.27
CA ILE A 298 -11.97 11.48 -16.13
C ILE A 298 -11.18 12.62 -15.51
N LEU A 299 -11.86 13.77 -15.37
CA LEU A 299 -11.32 14.96 -14.71
C LEU A 299 -12.28 15.41 -13.63
N ARG A 300 -11.84 15.39 -12.38
CA ARG A 300 -12.62 15.87 -11.25
C ARG A 300 -12.09 17.22 -10.79
N LEU A 301 -12.91 18.26 -11.02
CA LEU A 301 -12.66 19.64 -10.59
C LEU A 301 -13.75 20.16 -9.66
N ASP A 302 -14.69 19.30 -9.24
CA ASP A 302 -15.78 19.67 -8.35
C ASP A 302 -15.25 20.08 -6.97
N GLY A 303 -16.01 20.92 -6.28
CA GLY A 303 -15.58 21.46 -4.98
C GLY A 303 -14.49 22.52 -5.07
N ASN A 304 -14.20 23.03 -6.24
CA ASN A 304 -13.32 24.17 -6.48
C ASN A 304 -14.14 25.45 -6.67
N LYS A 305 -13.50 26.52 -7.12
CA LYS A 305 -14.14 27.83 -7.38
C LYS A 305 -14.39 28.03 -8.88
N LEU A 306 -14.53 26.94 -9.62
CA LEU A 306 -14.78 26.94 -11.06
C LEU A 306 -16.23 26.70 -11.40
N THR A 307 -16.66 27.31 -12.50
CA THR A 307 -17.94 27.00 -13.16
C THR A 307 -17.69 26.63 -14.62
N TYR A 308 -18.65 25.97 -15.26
CA TYR A 308 -18.55 25.60 -16.67
C TYR A 308 -18.32 26.81 -17.60
N ASN A 309 -18.84 27.97 -17.22
CA ASN A 309 -18.70 29.20 -18.02
C ASN A 309 -17.26 29.71 -18.07
N GLN A 310 -16.42 29.27 -17.16
CA GLN A 310 -15.00 29.66 -17.10
C GLN A 310 -14.10 28.78 -17.96
N LEU A 311 -14.63 27.72 -18.55
CA LEU A 311 -13.86 26.87 -19.47
C LEU A 311 -13.63 27.64 -20.78
N PRO A 312 -12.36 27.74 -21.25
CA PRO A 312 -12.09 28.37 -22.54
C PRO A 312 -12.76 27.60 -23.68
N SER A 313 -13.16 28.28 -24.73
CA SER A 313 -13.90 27.66 -25.84
C SER A 313 -13.14 26.51 -26.54
N ASP A 314 -11.83 26.48 -26.40
CA ASP A 314 -10.96 25.48 -27.03
C ASP A 314 -10.69 24.27 -26.15
N TRP A 315 -11.26 24.20 -24.93
CA TRP A 315 -11.01 23.08 -24.03
C TRP A 315 -11.35 21.71 -24.65
N ILE A 316 -12.42 21.68 -25.44
CA ILE A 316 -12.92 20.45 -26.06
C ILE A 316 -11.95 19.85 -27.07
N TRP A 317 -11.14 20.69 -27.71
CA TRP A 317 -10.15 20.19 -28.67
C TRP A 317 -8.97 19.51 -27.99
N CYS A 318 -8.58 20.01 -26.83
CA CYS A 318 -7.54 19.41 -26.00
C CYS A 318 -8.04 18.14 -25.31
N LEU A 319 -9.20 18.21 -24.66
CA LEU A 319 -9.80 17.10 -23.89
C LEU A 319 -10.85 16.36 -24.73
N ARG A 320 -10.57 16.11 -26.00
CA ARG A 320 -11.58 15.63 -26.95
C ARG A 320 -12.09 14.23 -26.69
N ILE A 321 -11.36 13.39 -25.95
CA ILE A 321 -11.75 12.02 -25.64
C ILE A 321 -12.21 11.85 -24.19
N ILE A 322 -12.45 12.95 -23.48
CA ILE A 322 -12.90 12.89 -22.09
C ILE A 322 -14.25 12.22 -22.00
N ALA A 323 -14.39 11.31 -21.03
CA ALA A 323 -15.65 10.63 -20.78
C ALA A 323 -16.49 11.38 -19.73
N GLN A 324 -15.84 11.89 -18.68
CA GLN A 324 -16.51 12.60 -17.59
C GLN A 324 -15.66 13.77 -17.11
N ILE A 325 -16.30 14.92 -16.94
CA ILE A 325 -15.74 16.09 -16.28
C ILE A 325 -16.72 16.53 -15.20
N TYR A 326 -16.21 16.70 -13.98
CA TYR A 326 -16.99 17.21 -12.84
C TYR A 326 -16.47 18.60 -12.48
N ILE A 327 -17.36 19.58 -12.45
CA ILE A 327 -17.03 20.97 -12.09
C ILE A 327 -17.96 21.48 -11.00
#